data_d9541243967afd101ad3db905dc4f8e3
#
_entry.id   d9541243967afd101ad3db905dc4f8e3
#
_cell.length_a   1.000
_cell.length_b   1.000
_cell.length_c   1.000
_cell.angle_alpha   90.00
_cell.angle_beta   90.00
_cell.angle_gamma   90.00
#
_symmetry.space_group_name_H-M   'P 1'
#
loop_
_entity.id
_entity.type
_entity.pdbx_description
1 polymer ?
#
loop_
_entity_poly.entity_id
_entity_poly.type
_entity_poly.pdbx_seq_one_letter_code
_entity_poly.pdbx_strand_id
1 'polypeptide(L)'
;MQADRFAAAFLLPATSFPKDVRGTSLAYLEAVKKKWGAAMSTIIRRCETLELLTDSQIGYLKRQMTTNRYWHKEPLDDVLRIEPPEMLRDAVYLLLENNIITRRDFLDLCALPPEDLQYICSLPDDFFDNCLRKQKPILRVVEGGKKC
;
A
#
# COMPACT_ATOMS: atom_id res chain seq x y z
N MET A 1 1.56 -10.94 14.76
CA MET A 1 2.26 -10.27 15.89
C MET A 1 3.54 -9.52 15.52
N GLN A 2 4.51 -10.10 14.79
CA GLN A 2 5.70 -9.32 14.35
C GLN A 2 5.34 -8.32 13.24
N ALA A 3 4.52 -8.72 12.27
CA ALA A 3 4.05 -7.85 11.20
C ALA A 3 3.30 -6.61 11.72
N ASP A 4 2.42 -6.77 12.71
CA ASP A 4 1.69 -5.64 13.31
C ASP A 4 2.63 -4.66 14.02
N ARG A 5 3.67 -5.18 14.68
CA ARG A 5 4.69 -4.35 15.33
C ARG A 5 5.50 -3.54 14.32
N PHE A 6 5.85 -4.18 13.21
CA PHE A 6 6.55 -3.52 12.12
C PHE A 6 5.68 -2.43 11.49
N ALA A 7 4.44 -2.75 11.12
CA ALA A 7 3.50 -1.80 10.55
C ALA A 7 3.26 -0.59 11.48
N ALA A 8 3.03 -0.85 12.77
CA ALA A 8 2.88 0.22 13.76
C ALA A 8 4.16 1.07 13.92
N ALA A 9 5.35 0.48 13.82
CA ALA A 9 6.61 1.22 13.89
C ALA A 9 6.86 2.06 12.64
N PHE A 10 6.45 1.57 11.47
CA PHE A 10 6.56 2.26 10.20
C PHE A 10 5.58 3.44 10.11
N LEU A 11 4.29 3.20 10.41
CA LEU A 11 3.25 4.23 10.34
C LEU A 11 3.36 5.28 11.45
N LEU A 12 3.83 4.90 12.64
CA LEU A 12 3.91 5.74 13.83
C LEU A 12 5.35 5.70 14.40
N PRO A 13 6.32 6.38 13.76
CA PRO A 13 7.72 6.33 14.16
C PRO A 13 7.95 6.88 15.57
N ALA A 14 8.83 6.22 16.36
CA ALA A 14 9.12 6.59 17.74
C ALA A 14 9.73 8.00 17.91
N THR A 15 10.31 8.55 16.85
CA THR A 15 10.96 9.88 16.86
C THR A 15 9.98 11.03 16.66
N SER A 16 8.90 10.83 15.91
CA SER A 16 7.95 11.87 15.51
C SER A 16 6.58 11.73 16.18
N PHE A 17 6.05 10.52 16.25
CA PHE A 17 4.72 10.25 16.78
C PHE A 17 4.49 10.73 18.22
N PRO A 18 5.44 10.57 19.19
CA PRO A 18 5.22 11.02 20.57
C PRO A 18 4.94 12.52 20.71
N LYS A 19 5.42 13.33 19.78
CA LYS A 19 5.21 14.80 19.80
C LYS A 19 3.73 15.18 19.61
N ASP A 20 2.97 14.27 19.03
CA ASP A 20 1.55 14.45 18.75
C ASP A 20 0.65 13.75 19.76
N VAL A 21 1.20 13.05 20.75
CA VAL A 21 0.42 12.39 21.80
C VAL A 21 0.35 13.32 23.02
N ARG A 22 -0.74 14.12 23.10
CA ARG A 22 -0.92 15.13 24.16
C ARG A 22 -2.18 14.98 24.98
N GLY A 23 -3.03 13.97 24.66
CA GLY A 23 -4.31 13.79 25.32
C GLY A 23 -4.79 12.33 25.33
N THR A 24 -5.77 12.06 26.20
CA THR A 24 -6.30 10.73 26.45
C THR A 24 -7.83 10.64 26.21
N SER A 25 -8.37 11.53 25.35
CA SER A 25 -9.80 11.49 24.97
C SER A 25 -9.97 10.83 23.60
N LEU A 26 -11.15 10.26 23.34
CA LEU A 26 -11.48 9.72 22.00
C LEU A 26 -11.43 10.77 20.92
N ALA A 27 -11.96 11.97 21.17
CA ALA A 27 -11.89 13.08 20.21
C ALA A 27 -10.44 13.46 19.85
N TYR A 28 -9.54 13.33 20.81
CA TYR A 28 -8.11 13.55 20.56
C TYR A 28 -7.52 12.42 19.70
N LEU A 29 -7.87 11.16 19.97
CA LEU A 29 -7.45 10.03 19.13
C LEU A 29 -7.97 10.13 17.70
N GLU A 30 -9.20 10.67 17.49
CA GLU A 30 -9.73 10.95 16.15
C GLU A 30 -8.87 11.99 15.41
N ALA A 31 -8.42 13.03 16.08
CA ALA A 31 -7.53 14.04 15.49
C ALA A 31 -6.16 13.43 15.13
N VAL A 32 -5.61 12.57 15.98
CA VAL A 32 -4.38 11.83 15.70
C VAL A 32 -4.58 10.86 14.53
N LYS A 33 -5.69 10.13 14.50
CA LYS A 33 -6.06 9.26 13.38
C LYS A 33 -6.12 10.02 12.06
N LYS A 34 -6.77 11.18 12.05
CA LYS A 34 -6.85 12.03 10.85
C LYS A 34 -5.47 12.49 10.37
N LYS A 35 -4.56 12.77 11.28
CA LYS A 35 -3.20 13.24 10.95
C LYS A 35 -2.31 12.11 10.42
N TRP A 36 -2.37 10.94 11.07
CA TRP A 36 -1.43 9.84 10.81
C TRP A 36 -1.99 8.75 9.89
N GLY A 37 -3.28 8.79 9.55
CA GLY A 37 -3.92 7.77 8.72
C GLY A 37 -3.97 6.37 9.38
N ALA A 38 -3.72 6.29 10.69
CA ALA A 38 -3.66 5.03 11.41
C ALA A 38 -4.91 4.81 12.27
N ALA A 39 -5.37 3.57 12.39
CA ALA A 39 -6.52 3.22 13.23
C ALA A 39 -6.29 3.61 14.70
N MET A 40 -7.35 4.04 15.40
CA MET A 40 -7.28 4.44 16.82
C MET A 40 -6.78 3.27 17.69
N SER A 41 -7.18 2.06 17.38
CA SER A 41 -6.69 0.83 18.03
C SER A 41 -5.17 0.66 17.88
N THR A 42 -4.62 0.96 16.70
CA THR A 42 -3.17 0.93 16.43
C THR A 42 -2.45 2.04 17.18
N ILE A 43 -3.04 3.24 17.23
CA ILE A 43 -2.52 4.39 17.99
C ILE A 43 -2.42 4.05 19.48
N ILE A 44 -3.47 3.49 20.08
CA ILE A 44 -3.48 3.08 21.49
C ILE A 44 -2.39 2.04 21.78
N ARG A 45 -2.29 1.01 20.92
CA ARG A 45 -1.25 -0.03 21.03
C ARG A 45 0.17 0.55 20.89
N ARG A 46 0.33 1.55 20.03
CA ARG A 46 1.62 2.21 19.85
C ARG A 46 1.98 3.06 21.06
N CYS A 47 1.04 3.79 21.64
CA CYS A 47 1.22 4.51 22.90
C CYS A 47 1.62 3.58 24.05
N GLU A 48 1.01 2.40 24.15
CA GLU A 48 1.36 1.36 25.11
C GLU A 48 2.80 0.85 24.87
N THR A 49 3.17 0.54 23.62
CA THR A 49 4.50 0.03 23.27
C THR A 49 5.62 1.05 23.52
N LEU A 50 5.33 2.32 23.34
CA LEU A 50 6.29 3.42 23.55
C LEU A 50 6.21 4.05 24.96
N GLU A 51 5.38 3.46 25.84
CA GLU A 51 5.18 3.92 27.22
C GLU A 51 4.80 5.42 27.33
N LEU A 52 4.04 5.92 26.32
CA LEU A 52 3.64 7.34 26.26
C LEU A 52 2.46 7.66 27.17
N LEU A 53 1.71 6.66 27.57
CA LEU A 53 0.54 6.75 28.45
C LEU A 53 0.65 5.72 29.56
N THR A 54 0.09 6.05 30.73
CA THR A 54 0.03 5.11 31.85
C THR A 54 -0.95 3.97 31.57
N ASP A 55 -0.79 2.84 32.27
CA ASP A 55 -1.71 1.68 32.16
C ASP A 55 -3.16 2.06 32.44
N SER A 56 -3.37 2.98 33.40
CA SER A 56 -4.72 3.49 33.72
C SER A 56 -5.32 4.27 32.55
N GLN A 57 -4.54 5.07 31.85
CA GLN A 57 -4.97 5.84 30.68
C GLN A 57 -5.24 4.91 29.49
N ILE A 58 -4.37 3.94 29.24
CA ILE A 58 -4.56 2.91 28.21
C ILE A 58 -5.83 2.10 28.51
N GLY A 59 -6.01 1.65 29.75
CA GLY A 59 -7.21 0.94 30.18
C GLY A 59 -8.49 1.77 30.03
N TYR A 60 -8.43 3.06 30.31
CA TYR A 60 -9.54 3.98 30.08
C TYR A 60 -9.89 4.08 28.58
N LEU A 61 -8.92 4.30 27.72
CA LEU A 61 -9.13 4.39 26.26
C LEU A 61 -9.69 3.07 25.69
N LYS A 62 -9.14 1.93 26.09
CA LYS A 62 -9.65 0.61 25.67
C LYS A 62 -11.12 0.40 26.09
N ARG A 63 -11.52 0.82 27.29
CA ARG A 63 -12.93 0.78 27.73
C ARG A 63 -13.82 1.69 26.88
N GLN A 64 -13.36 2.92 26.59
CA GLN A 64 -14.10 3.85 25.74
C GLN A 64 -14.29 3.29 24.32
N MET A 65 -13.27 2.67 23.73
CA MET A 65 -13.36 1.97 22.43
C MET A 65 -14.43 0.86 22.46
N THR A 66 -14.48 0.08 23.56
CA THR A 66 -15.46 -0.99 23.73
C THR A 66 -16.87 -0.44 23.87
N THR A 67 -17.07 0.56 24.73
CA THR A 67 -18.38 1.18 24.98
C THR A 67 -18.97 1.77 23.70
N ASN A 68 -18.15 2.39 22.86
CA ASN A 68 -18.58 3.00 21.61
C ASN A 68 -18.56 2.02 20.42
N ARG A 69 -18.22 0.74 20.63
CA ARG A 69 -18.10 -0.30 19.58
C ARG A 69 -17.09 0.02 18.48
N TYR A 70 -16.09 0.84 18.77
CA TYR A 70 -15.08 1.30 17.81
C TYR A 70 -14.07 0.20 17.40
N TRP A 71 -14.08 -0.96 18.02
CA TRP A 71 -13.29 -2.12 17.58
C TRP A 71 -13.72 -2.70 16.23
N HIS A 72 -14.97 -2.43 15.80
CA HIS A 72 -15.51 -2.91 14.53
C HIS A 72 -15.53 -1.83 13.46
N LYS A 73 -15.87 -0.60 13.86
CA LYS A 73 -15.92 0.56 12.97
C LYS A 73 -15.54 1.79 13.78
N GLU A 74 -14.45 2.40 13.38
CA GLU A 74 -13.95 3.60 14.03
C GLU A 74 -14.53 4.87 13.38
N PRO A 75 -14.57 5.99 14.10
CA PRO A 75 -14.84 7.29 13.48
C PRO A 75 -13.88 7.55 12.33
N LEU A 76 -14.37 8.23 11.29
CA LEU A 76 -13.64 8.61 10.08
C LEU A 76 -13.26 7.46 9.13
N ASP A 77 -13.61 6.20 9.40
CA ASP A 77 -13.31 5.08 8.47
C ASP A 77 -13.95 5.29 7.09
N ASP A 78 -15.12 5.91 7.03
CA ASP A 78 -15.80 6.19 5.76
C ASP A 78 -15.27 7.47 5.06
N VAL A 79 -14.50 8.29 5.77
CA VAL A 79 -14.04 9.61 5.31
C VAL A 79 -12.56 9.57 4.89
N LEU A 80 -11.75 8.83 5.64
CA LEU A 80 -10.34 8.67 5.34
C LEU A 80 -10.20 7.69 4.17
N ARG A 81 -9.84 8.19 3.02
CA ARG A 81 -9.53 7.35 1.86
C ARG A 81 -8.27 6.53 2.17
N ILE A 82 -8.36 5.24 1.87
CA ILE A 82 -7.17 4.41 1.73
C ILE A 82 -6.42 4.97 0.52
N GLU A 83 -5.21 5.45 0.74
CA GLU A 83 -4.35 5.89 -0.35
C GLU A 83 -3.95 4.65 -1.17
N PRO A 84 -4.36 4.54 -2.44
CA PRO A 84 -3.85 3.48 -3.29
C PRO A 84 -2.34 3.69 -3.51
N PRO A 85 -1.58 2.64 -3.81
CA PRO A 85 -0.14 2.75 -4.08
C PRO A 85 0.11 3.41 -5.44
N GLU A 86 -0.11 4.71 -5.56
CA GLU A 86 -0.02 5.46 -6.82
C GLU A 86 1.42 5.70 -7.25
N MET A 87 2.36 5.83 -6.32
CA MET A 87 3.75 6.15 -6.62
C MET A 87 4.42 5.14 -7.57
N LEU A 88 4.16 3.84 -7.38
CA LEU A 88 4.71 2.81 -8.28
C LEU A 88 4.06 2.90 -9.67
N ARG A 89 2.75 3.10 -9.73
CA ARG A 89 2.03 3.31 -10.99
C ARG A 89 2.60 4.49 -11.75
N ASP A 90 2.71 5.62 -11.09
CA ASP A 90 3.18 6.87 -11.69
C ASP A 90 4.64 6.76 -12.14
N ALA A 91 5.49 6.07 -11.38
CA ALA A 91 6.86 5.78 -11.77
C ALA A 91 6.92 4.92 -13.04
N VAL A 92 6.08 3.87 -13.15
CA VAL A 92 6.02 3.03 -14.36
C VAL A 92 5.59 3.85 -15.56
N TYR A 93 4.54 4.67 -15.45
CA TYR A 93 4.09 5.54 -16.54
C TYR A 93 5.18 6.54 -16.94
N LEU A 94 5.85 7.16 -15.97
CA LEU A 94 6.93 8.12 -16.23
C LEU A 94 8.08 7.47 -17.05
N LEU A 95 8.48 6.26 -16.70
CA LEU A 95 9.52 5.53 -17.40
C LEU A 95 9.11 5.18 -18.85
N LEU A 96 7.86 4.81 -19.06
CA LEU A 96 7.31 4.47 -20.38
C LEU A 96 7.12 5.70 -21.26
N GLU A 97 6.57 6.79 -20.72
CA GLU A 97 6.32 8.04 -21.44
C GLU A 97 7.61 8.71 -21.90
N ASN A 98 8.67 8.62 -21.10
CA ASN A 98 9.99 9.11 -21.47
C ASN A 98 10.80 8.11 -22.32
N ASN A 99 10.21 6.99 -22.74
CA ASN A 99 10.87 5.93 -23.51
C ASN A 99 12.17 5.41 -22.88
N ILE A 100 12.27 5.43 -21.53
CA ILE A 100 13.43 4.90 -20.81
C ILE A 100 13.42 3.37 -20.86
N ILE A 101 12.24 2.77 -20.75
CA ILE A 101 12.00 1.33 -20.86
C ILE A 101 10.75 1.05 -21.68
N THR A 102 10.67 -0.13 -22.29
CA THR A 102 9.40 -0.63 -22.85
C THR A 102 8.63 -1.43 -21.83
N ARG A 103 7.33 -1.67 -22.06
CA ARG A 103 6.53 -2.56 -21.20
C ARG A 103 7.13 -3.98 -21.11
N ARG A 104 7.77 -4.44 -22.18
CA ARG A 104 8.45 -5.72 -22.21
C ARG A 104 9.70 -5.73 -21.34
N ASP A 105 10.52 -4.69 -21.46
CA ASP A 105 11.70 -4.54 -20.63
C ASP A 105 11.33 -4.49 -19.14
N PHE A 106 10.21 -3.85 -18.81
CA PHE A 106 9.71 -3.78 -17.44
C PHE A 106 9.34 -5.19 -16.90
N LEU A 107 8.64 -6.00 -17.71
CA LEU A 107 8.35 -7.39 -17.36
C LEU A 107 9.61 -8.22 -17.15
N ASP A 108 10.55 -8.13 -18.08
CA ASP A 108 11.78 -8.91 -18.06
C ASP A 108 12.69 -8.50 -16.87
N LEU A 109 12.71 -7.21 -16.51
CA LEU A 109 13.47 -6.68 -15.36
C LEU A 109 12.88 -7.12 -14.01
N CYS A 110 11.56 -7.06 -13.87
CA CYS A 110 10.91 -7.39 -12.60
C CYS A 110 10.86 -8.89 -12.32
N ALA A 111 10.94 -9.72 -13.34
CA ALA A 111 10.89 -11.19 -13.25
C ALA A 111 9.69 -11.72 -12.44
N LEU A 112 8.56 -11.00 -12.47
CA LEU A 112 7.31 -11.36 -11.81
C LEU A 112 6.22 -11.65 -12.86
N PRO A 113 5.20 -12.44 -12.51
CA PRO A 113 4.02 -12.63 -13.36
C PRO A 113 3.35 -11.28 -13.68
N PRO A 114 2.82 -11.10 -14.90
CA PRO A 114 2.13 -9.87 -15.29
C PRO A 114 1.01 -9.46 -14.35
N GLU A 115 0.23 -10.42 -13.86
CA GLU A 115 -0.89 -10.21 -12.95
C GLU A 115 -0.42 -9.64 -11.61
N ASP A 116 0.71 -10.14 -11.08
CA ASP A 116 1.29 -9.66 -9.83
C ASP A 116 1.80 -8.21 -9.98
N LEU A 117 2.43 -7.89 -11.10
CA LEU A 117 2.89 -6.52 -11.40
C LEU A 117 1.72 -5.55 -11.57
N GLN A 118 0.65 -5.96 -12.24
CA GLN A 118 -0.58 -5.18 -12.36
C GLN A 118 -1.16 -4.86 -11.00
N TYR A 119 -1.24 -5.86 -10.13
CA TYR A 119 -1.76 -5.70 -8.78
C TYR A 119 -0.86 -4.80 -7.92
N ILE A 120 0.46 -5.07 -7.86
CA ILE A 120 1.42 -4.34 -7.02
C ILE A 120 1.54 -2.87 -7.44
N CYS A 121 1.57 -2.63 -8.76
CA CYS A 121 1.71 -1.29 -9.33
C CYS A 121 0.37 -0.60 -9.59
N SER A 122 -0.77 -1.23 -9.24
CA SER A 122 -2.12 -0.70 -9.54
C SER A 122 -2.30 -0.32 -11.01
N LEU A 123 -1.81 -1.17 -11.92
CA LEU A 123 -1.93 -1.01 -13.37
C LEU A 123 -3.24 -1.66 -13.88
N PRO A 124 -3.77 -1.24 -15.04
CA PRO A 124 -4.92 -1.87 -15.67
C PRO A 124 -4.69 -3.36 -15.99
N ASP A 125 -5.76 -4.16 -15.94
CA ASP A 125 -5.67 -5.60 -16.19
C ASP A 125 -5.19 -5.97 -17.61
N ASP A 126 -5.35 -5.07 -18.58
CA ASP A 126 -4.92 -5.23 -19.97
C ASP A 126 -3.55 -4.60 -20.27
N PHE A 127 -2.86 -4.10 -19.25
CA PHE A 127 -1.65 -3.30 -19.40
C PHE A 127 -0.55 -4.01 -20.21
N PHE A 128 -0.40 -5.32 -20.03
CA PHE A 128 0.63 -6.12 -20.70
C PHE A 128 0.13 -6.92 -21.90
N ASP A 129 -1.14 -6.89 -22.27
CA ASP A 129 -1.73 -7.72 -23.31
C ASP A 129 -1.02 -7.62 -24.66
N ASN A 130 -0.64 -6.42 -25.05
CA ASN A 130 0.07 -6.17 -26.30
C ASN A 130 1.51 -6.72 -26.31
N CYS A 131 2.12 -6.89 -25.13
CA CYS A 131 3.46 -7.44 -24.98
C CYS A 131 3.46 -8.97 -24.95
N LEU A 132 2.36 -9.57 -24.46
CA LEU A 132 2.21 -11.01 -24.31
C LEU A 132 1.71 -11.68 -25.59
N ARG A 133 1.09 -10.94 -26.50
CA ARG A 133 0.71 -11.47 -27.83
C ARG A 133 1.97 -11.91 -28.55
N LYS A 134 2.21 -13.22 -28.61
CA LYS A 134 3.24 -13.81 -29.44
C LYS A 134 3.05 -13.29 -30.86
N GLN A 135 4.04 -12.57 -31.40
CA GLN A 135 4.06 -12.30 -32.84
C GLN A 135 4.00 -13.66 -33.54
N LYS A 136 2.91 -13.90 -34.27
CA LYS A 136 2.83 -15.10 -35.10
C LYS A 136 4.05 -15.10 -36.01
N PRO A 137 4.89 -16.16 -35.99
CA PRO A 137 6.02 -16.20 -36.87
C PRO A 137 5.54 -16.02 -38.31
N ILE A 138 6.07 -15.04 -39.01
CA ILE A 138 5.81 -14.85 -40.44
C ILE A 138 6.58 -15.96 -41.14
N LEU A 139 5.91 -17.08 -41.40
CA LEU A 139 6.45 -18.16 -42.21
C LEU A 139 6.57 -17.64 -43.65
N ARG A 140 7.77 -17.31 -44.09
CA ARG A 140 8.06 -17.09 -45.50
C ARG A 140 8.24 -18.45 -46.14
N VAL A 141 7.34 -18.79 -47.05
CA VAL A 141 7.50 -19.96 -47.92
C VAL A 141 8.71 -19.62 -48.82
N VAL A 142 9.81 -20.33 -48.63
CA VAL A 142 10.94 -20.28 -49.57
C VAL A 142 10.56 -21.25 -50.71
N GLU A 143 10.19 -20.68 -51.86
CA GLU A 143 10.04 -21.48 -53.06
C GLU A 143 11.36 -22.15 -53.39
N GLY A 144 11.41 -23.46 -53.28
CA GLY A 144 12.59 -24.24 -53.65
C GLY A 144 12.92 -24.05 -55.14
N GLY A 145 14.05 -23.39 -55.41
CA GLY A 145 14.55 -23.28 -56.76
C GLY A 145 14.71 -24.66 -57.41
N LYS A 146 14.00 -24.92 -58.49
CA LYS A 146 14.25 -26.09 -59.34
C LYS A 146 15.71 -25.96 -59.80
N LYS A 147 16.56 -26.91 -59.43
CA LYS A 147 17.82 -27.13 -60.10
C LYS A 147 17.50 -27.80 -61.46
N CYS A 148 17.85 -27.12 -62.55
CA CYS A 148 18.09 -27.74 -63.84
C CYS A 148 19.41 -28.46 -63.85
#